data_9c81e2b31f34ddde0f73e635a0850d83
#
_entry.id   9c81e2b31f34ddde0f73e635a0850d83
#
_cell.length_a   1.000
_cell.length_b   1.000
_cell.length_c   1.000
_cell.angle_alpha   90.00
_cell.angle_beta   90.00
_cell.angle_gamma   90.00
#
_symmetry.space_group_name_H-M   'P 1'
#
loop_
_entity.id
_entity.type
_entity.pdbx_description
1 polymer ?
#
loop_
_entity_poly.entity_id
_entity_poly.type
_entity_poly.pdbx_seq_one_letter_code
_entity_poly.pdbx_strand_id
1 'polypeptide(L)'
;SKDNPYHDYYVWRDGEEGIYPNDMNSVFGGPAWEWVPELGQYYFHQFSVKQPDLNWENPKVRRELYDMILWWMEKGAGGFRLDVIDQIAKEPDLKITNNGPKLHEFLRELSRETFQKGDMITVGEAWGATPEIAKKYSNPDGSEFSMVFQFEHIMLDQEEGKEKWDTIPLNLVKLKKCLAKWQNTLYQTGWNSLFMNNHDLPRIVSRWGNDGKYRKESATMLATMLHGMQGTPYIYQGEELGMTNVQFDSIEEYEDIETLNMYKERLEKGYQPEEIMQSIYARSRDNARTPMQWSGDENGGFTTGEPWFAVNPNYTRINAKEALEDENSVFYYYQKLIRLRKENPVFVNGKFELLLPEDERIFAYTRTDEHTKMLVCTNFTDEEVSCPLLDEWKAGEVWIR
;
A
#
# COMPACT_ATOMS: atom_id res chain seq x y z
N SER A 1 18.59 -7.65 -31.23
CA SER A 1 19.93 -7.40 -31.78
C SER A 1 20.63 -6.31 -30.95
N LYS A 2 21.92 -6.46 -30.69
CA LYS A 2 22.75 -5.43 -30.01
C LYS A 2 22.79 -4.11 -30.82
N ASP A 3 22.58 -4.17 -32.11
CA ASP A 3 22.51 -3.00 -33.00
C ASP A 3 21.11 -2.35 -33.05
N ASN A 4 20.13 -2.88 -32.33
CA ASN A 4 18.80 -2.28 -32.28
C ASN A 4 18.85 -0.94 -31.51
N PRO A 5 18.29 0.16 -32.05
CA PRO A 5 18.32 1.46 -31.37
C PRO A 5 17.63 1.49 -29.99
N TYR A 6 16.79 0.50 -29.70
CA TYR A 6 16.12 0.32 -28.43
C TYR A 6 16.84 -0.67 -27.50
N HIS A 7 17.98 -1.25 -27.89
CA HIS A 7 18.70 -2.21 -27.03
C HIS A 7 19.05 -1.59 -25.69
N ASP A 8 19.63 -0.39 -25.66
CA ASP A 8 20.02 0.32 -24.45
C ASP A 8 18.84 0.94 -23.66
N TYR A 9 17.60 0.64 -24.05
CA TYR A 9 16.41 1.00 -23.27
C TYR A 9 16.22 0.10 -22.05
N TYR A 10 16.91 -1.03 -22.03
CA TYR A 10 16.86 -2.02 -20.96
C TYR A 10 18.25 -2.24 -20.35
N VAL A 11 18.30 -2.88 -19.20
CA VAL A 11 19.56 -3.15 -18.51
C VAL A 11 20.10 -4.52 -18.92
N TRP A 12 21.25 -4.51 -19.59
CA TRP A 12 21.89 -5.72 -20.13
C TRP A 12 23.28 -5.94 -19.53
N ARG A 13 23.71 -7.22 -19.45
CA ARG A 13 25.09 -7.61 -19.14
C ARG A 13 25.54 -8.74 -20.06
N ASP A 14 26.73 -8.60 -20.65
CA ASP A 14 27.36 -9.72 -21.37
C ASP A 14 27.67 -10.85 -20.38
N GLY A 15 27.59 -12.11 -20.85
CA GLY A 15 27.83 -13.26 -19.98
C GLY A 15 27.88 -14.58 -20.72
N GLU A 16 27.83 -15.66 -19.98
CA GLU A 16 27.74 -17.04 -20.47
C GLU A 16 26.51 -17.69 -19.83
N GLU A 17 25.85 -18.56 -20.59
CA GLU A 17 24.66 -19.27 -20.12
C GLU A 17 24.93 -20.01 -18.80
N GLY A 18 24.05 -19.83 -17.82
CA GLY A 18 24.15 -20.43 -16.49
C GLY A 18 25.10 -19.70 -15.53
N ILE A 19 25.79 -18.61 -15.98
CA ILE A 19 26.63 -17.77 -15.12
C ILE A 19 25.99 -16.40 -14.98
N TYR A 20 25.21 -16.22 -13.92
CA TYR A 20 24.49 -14.97 -13.66
C TYR A 20 25.46 -13.81 -13.32
N PRO A 21 25.16 -12.56 -13.75
CA PRO A 21 25.95 -11.40 -13.40
C PRO A 21 26.13 -11.18 -11.88
N ASN A 22 25.15 -11.57 -11.10
CA ASN A 22 25.20 -11.65 -9.64
C ASN A 22 24.06 -12.54 -9.11
N ASP A 23 23.96 -12.64 -7.79
CA ASP A 23 22.99 -13.49 -7.06
C ASP A 23 21.67 -12.79 -6.69
N MET A 24 21.31 -11.70 -7.38
CA MET A 24 20.05 -11.01 -7.12
C MET A 24 18.86 -11.89 -7.52
N ASN A 25 17.83 -11.87 -6.68
CA ASN A 25 16.55 -12.52 -6.97
C ASN A 25 15.49 -11.49 -7.38
N SER A 26 14.58 -11.94 -8.24
CA SER A 26 13.36 -11.21 -8.56
C SER A 26 12.41 -11.18 -7.36
N VAL A 27 11.59 -10.16 -7.27
CA VAL A 27 10.53 -10.06 -6.25
C VAL A 27 9.52 -11.20 -6.36
N PHE A 28 9.28 -11.71 -7.58
CA PHE A 28 8.34 -12.81 -7.82
C PHE A 28 8.98 -14.20 -7.80
N GLY A 29 10.22 -14.30 -7.29
CA GLY A 29 10.97 -15.54 -7.18
C GLY A 29 11.91 -15.79 -8.36
N GLY A 30 12.94 -16.62 -8.12
CA GLY A 30 13.98 -16.93 -9.08
C GLY A 30 15.01 -15.80 -9.29
N PRO A 31 16.02 -16.04 -10.18
CA PRO A 31 17.04 -15.04 -10.51
C PRO A 31 16.45 -13.78 -11.11
N ALA A 32 17.05 -12.61 -10.82
CA ALA A 32 16.66 -11.33 -11.44
C ALA A 32 17.29 -11.08 -12.82
N TRP A 33 17.99 -12.05 -13.36
CA TRP A 33 18.67 -11.99 -14.65
C TRP A 33 18.21 -13.12 -15.55
N GLU A 34 17.78 -12.81 -16.78
CA GLU A 34 17.32 -13.79 -17.75
C GLU A 34 18.26 -13.83 -18.97
N TRP A 35 18.66 -15.04 -19.36
CA TRP A 35 19.58 -15.27 -20.47
C TRP A 35 18.91 -15.17 -21.83
N VAL A 36 19.55 -14.49 -22.77
CA VAL A 36 19.11 -14.39 -24.16
C VAL A 36 20.23 -14.95 -25.08
N PRO A 37 20.13 -16.23 -25.52
CA PRO A 37 21.17 -16.91 -26.28
C PRO A 37 21.59 -16.18 -27.54
N GLU A 38 20.64 -15.57 -28.25
CA GLU A 38 20.88 -14.87 -29.52
C GLU A 38 21.73 -13.61 -29.36
N LEU A 39 21.80 -13.08 -28.11
CA LEU A 39 22.58 -11.89 -27.80
C LEU A 39 23.87 -12.21 -27.02
N GLY A 40 23.94 -13.39 -26.39
CA GLY A 40 24.99 -13.69 -25.43
C GLY A 40 24.96 -12.73 -24.24
N GLN A 41 23.78 -12.38 -23.80
CA GLN A 41 23.56 -11.40 -22.71
C GLN A 41 22.45 -11.82 -21.78
N TYR A 42 22.52 -11.30 -20.57
CA TYR A 42 21.43 -11.29 -19.60
C TYR A 42 20.74 -9.93 -19.62
N TYR A 43 19.39 -9.91 -19.52
CA TYR A 43 18.67 -8.70 -19.14
C TYR A 43 18.23 -8.77 -17.68
N PHE A 44 18.14 -7.59 -17.07
CA PHE A 44 17.68 -7.46 -15.70
C PHE A 44 16.16 -7.32 -15.63
N HIS A 45 15.52 -8.01 -14.67
CA HIS A 45 14.12 -7.86 -14.33
C HIS A 45 13.93 -7.96 -12.83
N GLN A 46 13.50 -6.88 -12.20
CA GLN A 46 13.23 -6.87 -10.76
C GLN A 46 11.97 -7.67 -10.40
N PHE A 47 11.02 -7.77 -11.33
CA PHE A 47 9.73 -8.45 -11.18
C PHE A 47 9.61 -9.63 -12.12
N SER A 48 8.57 -9.72 -12.94
CA SER A 48 8.39 -10.83 -13.87
C SER A 48 9.47 -10.87 -14.96
N VAL A 49 9.83 -12.07 -15.39
CA VAL A 49 10.66 -12.31 -16.60
C VAL A 49 10.13 -11.54 -17.83
N LYS A 50 8.81 -11.32 -17.90
CA LYS A 50 8.17 -10.57 -18.98
C LYS A 50 8.20 -9.04 -18.78
N GLN A 51 8.83 -8.56 -17.73
CA GLN A 51 8.94 -7.14 -17.37
C GLN A 51 10.41 -6.72 -17.26
N PRO A 52 11.17 -6.68 -18.39
CA PRO A 52 12.55 -6.19 -18.35
C PRO A 52 12.60 -4.74 -17.88
N ASP A 53 13.55 -4.44 -17.00
CA ASP A 53 13.68 -3.13 -16.38
C ASP A 53 14.19 -2.08 -17.35
N LEU A 54 13.54 -0.91 -17.37
CA LEU A 54 13.95 0.23 -18.18
C LEU A 54 15.25 0.84 -17.64
N ASN A 55 16.13 1.20 -18.55
CA ASN A 55 17.38 1.87 -18.25
C ASN A 55 17.19 3.39 -18.11
N TRP A 56 16.91 3.85 -16.89
CA TRP A 56 16.74 5.29 -16.59
C TRP A 56 18.02 6.12 -16.75
N GLU A 57 19.19 5.51 -16.83
CA GLU A 57 20.43 6.20 -17.20
C GLU A 57 20.38 6.71 -18.65
N ASN A 58 19.61 6.07 -19.52
CA ASN A 58 19.45 6.49 -20.89
C ASN A 58 18.48 7.68 -21.00
N PRO A 59 18.95 8.89 -21.41
CA PRO A 59 18.09 10.07 -21.50
C PRO A 59 16.99 9.95 -22.57
N LYS A 60 17.13 9.06 -23.56
CA LYS A 60 16.08 8.80 -24.55
C LYS A 60 14.88 8.07 -23.89
N VAL A 61 15.16 7.11 -23.02
CA VAL A 61 14.11 6.43 -22.24
C VAL A 61 13.35 7.45 -21.41
N ARG A 62 14.06 8.29 -20.65
CA ARG A 62 13.42 9.33 -19.83
C ARG A 62 12.55 10.25 -20.69
N ARG A 63 13.06 10.71 -21.86
CA ARG A 63 12.29 11.60 -22.74
C ARG A 63 11.00 10.95 -23.23
N GLU A 64 11.03 9.70 -23.66
CA GLU A 64 9.82 8.99 -24.11
C GLU A 64 8.80 8.80 -22.99
N LEU A 65 9.27 8.52 -21.76
CA LEU A 65 8.38 8.44 -20.60
C LEU A 65 7.75 9.80 -20.28
N TYR A 66 8.49 10.91 -20.39
CA TYR A 66 7.94 12.25 -20.18
C TYR A 66 6.92 12.59 -21.27
N ASP A 67 7.19 12.28 -22.51
CA ASP A 67 6.27 12.51 -23.62
C ASP A 67 4.98 11.70 -23.45
N MET A 68 5.06 10.47 -22.96
CA MET A 68 3.90 9.64 -22.61
C MET A 68 3.07 10.28 -21.49
N ILE A 69 3.70 10.77 -20.41
CA ILE A 69 3.01 11.45 -19.32
C ILE A 69 2.32 12.72 -19.82
N LEU A 70 3.04 13.56 -20.59
CA LEU A 70 2.49 14.79 -21.18
C LEU A 70 1.28 14.50 -22.08
N TRP A 71 1.33 13.42 -22.84
CA TRP A 71 0.21 12.98 -23.68
C TRP A 71 -1.05 12.67 -22.83
N TRP A 72 -0.88 12.00 -21.69
CA TRP A 72 -2.00 11.75 -20.78
C TRP A 72 -2.51 13.03 -20.13
N MET A 73 -1.62 13.97 -19.78
CA MET A 73 -2.02 15.29 -19.26
C MET A 73 -2.86 16.03 -20.30
N GLU A 74 -2.48 16.02 -21.58
CA GLU A 74 -3.27 16.59 -22.68
C GLU A 74 -4.66 15.94 -22.83
N LYS A 75 -4.81 14.67 -22.45
CA LYS A 75 -6.11 13.96 -22.41
C LYS A 75 -6.94 14.30 -21.17
N GLY A 76 -6.43 15.11 -20.26
CA GLY A 76 -7.14 15.57 -19.07
C GLY A 76 -6.86 14.77 -17.80
N ALA A 77 -5.81 13.96 -17.76
CA ALA A 77 -5.38 13.34 -16.51
C ALA A 77 -5.00 14.44 -15.49
N GLY A 78 -5.63 14.43 -14.31
CA GLY A 78 -5.39 15.39 -13.23
C GLY A 78 -4.31 14.94 -12.25
N GLY A 79 -3.66 13.80 -12.49
CA GLY A 79 -2.60 13.29 -11.63
C GLY A 79 -2.16 11.88 -12.00
N PHE A 80 -1.14 11.38 -11.29
CA PHE A 80 -0.52 10.08 -11.56
C PHE A 80 -0.13 9.37 -10.27
N ARG A 81 -0.32 8.05 -10.27
CA ARG A 81 0.32 7.14 -9.33
C ARG A 81 1.47 6.45 -10.06
N LEU A 82 2.66 6.51 -9.48
CA LEU A 82 3.87 5.96 -10.07
C LEU A 82 4.29 4.70 -9.30
N ASP A 83 4.28 3.59 -10.01
CA ASP A 83 4.58 2.25 -9.51
C ASP A 83 6.06 2.14 -9.16
N VAL A 84 6.38 1.59 -7.99
CA VAL A 84 7.73 1.33 -7.47
C VAL A 84 8.77 2.39 -7.83
N ILE A 85 8.37 3.65 -7.71
CA ILE A 85 9.15 4.79 -8.22
C ILE A 85 10.51 4.96 -7.55
N ASP A 86 10.70 4.44 -6.37
CA ASP A 86 11.97 4.42 -5.66
C ASP A 86 13.03 3.49 -6.28
N GLN A 87 12.64 2.72 -7.31
CA GLN A 87 13.49 1.75 -7.99
C GLN A 87 14.00 2.21 -9.37
N ILE A 88 13.66 3.40 -9.85
CA ILE A 88 14.06 3.85 -11.19
C ILE A 88 15.56 4.12 -11.32
N ALA A 89 16.24 4.45 -10.23
CA ALA A 89 17.69 4.71 -10.19
C ALA A 89 18.49 3.54 -9.62
N LYS A 90 18.04 2.30 -9.87
CA LYS A 90 18.72 1.10 -9.41
C LYS A 90 20.12 0.96 -10.01
N GLU A 91 21.01 0.35 -9.26
CA GLU A 91 22.35 -0.04 -9.71
C GLU A 91 22.54 -1.54 -9.47
N PRO A 92 22.09 -2.41 -10.42
CA PRO A 92 22.09 -3.86 -10.24
C PRO A 92 23.47 -4.46 -9.95
N ASP A 93 24.53 -3.89 -10.53
CA ASP A 93 25.90 -4.37 -10.27
C ASP A 93 26.34 -4.19 -8.82
N LEU A 94 25.78 -3.18 -8.14
CA LEU A 94 25.99 -2.91 -6.73
C LEU A 94 24.91 -3.51 -5.83
N LYS A 95 23.95 -4.24 -6.43
CA LYS A 95 22.77 -4.80 -5.76
C LYS A 95 21.90 -3.72 -5.08
N ILE A 96 21.90 -2.52 -5.62
CA ILE A 96 21.02 -1.43 -5.17
C ILE A 96 19.75 -1.47 -6.01
N THR A 97 18.60 -1.77 -5.38
CA THR A 97 17.31 -1.83 -6.05
C THR A 97 16.49 -0.57 -5.85
N ASN A 98 16.47 -0.01 -4.65
CA ASN A 98 15.72 1.18 -4.32
C ASN A 98 16.62 2.27 -3.72
N ASN A 99 16.15 3.51 -3.73
CA ASN A 99 16.87 4.68 -3.24
C ASN A 99 18.28 4.84 -3.84
N GLY A 100 18.46 4.48 -5.11
CA GLY A 100 19.74 4.65 -5.81
C GLY A 100 20.20 6.11 -5.83
N PRO A 101 21.50 6.35 -6.02
CA PRO A 101 22.11 7.67 -5.78
C PRO A 101 21.56 8.79 -6.67
N LYS A 102 21.06 8.47 -7.87
CA LYS A 102 20.46 9.44 -8.81
C LYS A 102 18.94 9.56 -8.70
N LEU A 103 18.29 8.84 -7.78
CA LEU A 103 16.85 8.78 -7.70
C LEU A 103 16.21 10.17 -7.67
N HIS A 104 16.58 11.01 -6.71
CA HIS A 104 15.99 12.34 -6.56
C HIS A 104 16.41 13.34 -7.67
N GLU A 105 17.50 13.07 -8.39
CA GLU A 105 17.84 13.81 -9.62
C GLU A 105 16.83 13.49 -10.71
N PHE A 106 16.58 12.20 -10.98
CA PHE A 106 15.60 11.76 -11.98
C PHE A 106 14.17 12.19 -11.63
N LEU A 107 13.79 12.17 -10.36
CA LEU A 107 12.46 12.61 -9.92
C LEU A 107 12.24 14.09 -10.13
N ARG A 108 13.24 14.93 -9.83
CA ARG A 108 13.17 16.37 -10.09
C ARG A 108 13.16 16.69 -11.58
N GLU A 109 13.92 15.94 -12.39
CA GLU A 109 13.86 16.06 -13.84
C GLU A 109 12.47 15.69 -14.35
N LEU A 110 11.93 14.54 -13.94
CA LEU A 110 10.59 14.09 -14.29
C LEU A 110 9.53 15.14 -13.93
N SER A 111 9.54 15.64 -12.69
CA SER A 111 8.56 16.63 -12.22
C SER A 111 8.64 17.94 -13.02
N ARG A 112 9.84 18.46 -13.25
CA ARG A 112 10.06 19.67 -14.04
C ARG A 112 9.60 19.52 -15.48
N GLU A 113 9.88 18.38 -16.11
CA GLU A 113 9.55 18.11 -17.50
C GLU A 113 8.08 17.76 -17.73
N THR A 114 7.35 17.40 -16.67
CA THR A 114 5.95 16.95 -16.77
C THR A 114 5.03 17.62 -15.76
N PHE A 115 4.98 17.20 -14.52
CA PHE A 115 3.95 17.54 -13.51
C PHE A 115 3.87 19.02 -13.20
N GLN A 116 5.01 19.72 -13.18
CA GLN A 116 5.04 21.19 -12.93
C GLN A 116 4.45 22.01 -14.08
N LYS A 117 4.09 21.38 -15.21
CA LYS A 117 3.41 22.05 -16.33
C LYS A 117 1.88 22.12 -16.15
N GLY A 118 1.34 21.55 -15.09
CA GLY A 118 -0.08 21.55 -14.77
C GLY A 118 -0.34 21.50 -13.27
N ASP A 119 -1.62 21.62 -12.90
CA ASP A 119 -2.08 21.38 -11.52
C ASP A 119 -2.32 19.87 -11.33
N MET A 120 -1.30 19.15 -10.87
CA MET A 120 -1.28 17.70 -10.80
C MET A 120 -1.19 17.19 -9.37
N ILE A 121 -1.97 16.16 -9.06
CA ILE A 121 -1.78 15.35 -7.85
C ILE A 121 -0.91 14.16 -8.21
N THR A 122 0.21 13.98 -7.53
CA THR A 122 1.13 12.88 -7.80
C THR A 122 1.42 12.08 -6.54
N VAL A 123 1.40 10.75 -6.67
CA VAL A 123 1.74 9.85 -5.58
C VAL A 123 2.68 8.76 -6.09
N GLY A 124 3.82 8.61 -5.42
CA GLY A 124 4.78 7.55 -5.70
C GLY A 124 4.58 6.36 -4.76
N GLU A 125 4.74 5.16 -5.26
CA GLU A 125 4.90 3.98 -4.43
C GLU A 125 6.37 3.81 -4.09
N ALA A 126 6.72 3.86 -2.78
CA ALA A 126 8.11 3.88 -2.34
C ALA A 126 8.33 2.94 -1.14
N TRP A 127 8.65 1.69 -1.43
CA TRP A 127 8.90 0.65 -0.41
C TRP A 127 10.12 0.94 0.46
N GLY A 128 11.15 1.58 -0.12
CA GLY A 128 12.35 1.98 0.57
C GLY A 128 12.29 3.36 1.25
N ALA A 129 11.13 4.01 1.27
CA ALA A 129 11.00 5.33 1.88
C ALA A 129 11.17 5.28 3.40
N THR A 130 12.01 6.17 3.90
CA THR A 130 12.08 6.54 5.32
C THR A 130 11.45 7.92 5.51
N PRO A 131 11.06 8.32 6.73
CA PRO A 131 10.51 9.66 6.96
C PRO A 131 11.42 10.78 6.45
N GLU A 132 12.74 10.64 6.59
CA GLU A 132 13.71 11.64 6.13
C GLU A 132 13.80 11.71 4.60
N ILE A 133 13.73 10.55 3.92
CA ILE A 133 13.70 10.49 2.46
C ILE A 133 12.36 11.03 1.94
N ALA A 134 11.25 10.72 2.63
CA ALA A 134 9.92 11.17 2.24
C ALA A 134 9.76 12.70 2.21
N LYS A 135 10.53 13.44 3.01
CA LYS A 135 10.61 14.90 2.92
C LYS A 135 11.06 15.40 1.54
N LYS A 136 11.92 14.64 0.85
CA LYS A 136 12.37 15.00 -0.50
C LYS A 136 11.25 14.76 -1.51
N TYR A 137 10.60 13.58 -1.43
CA TYR A 137 9.50 13.23 -2.32
C TYR A 137 8.32 14.21 -2.24
N SER A 138 7.92 14.59 -1.04
CA SER A 138 6.76 15.43 -0.77
C SER A 138 7.13 16.83 -0.26
N ASN A 139 8.26 17.37 -0.72
CA ASN A 139 8.71 18.70 -0.37
C ASN A 139 7.63 19.74 -0.74
N PRO A 140 7.26 20.63 0.18
CA PRO A 140 6.30 21.70 -0.09
C PRO A 140 6.65 22.61 -1.28
N ASP A 141 7.90 22.62 -1.76
CA ASP A 141 8.31 23.33 -2.98
C ASP A 141 7.78 22.71 -4.28
N GLY A 142 7.18 21.50 -4.21
CA GLY A 142 6.64 20.80 -5.36
C GLY A 142 7.68 20.24 -6.32
N SER A 143 8.94 20.11 -5.88
CA SER A 143 10.05 19.71 -6.76
C SER A 143 10.01 18.24 -7.20
N GLU A 144 9.30 17.36 -6.51
CA GLU A 144 9.13 15.95 -6.87
C GLU A 144 7.65 15.58 -6.96
N PHE A 145 7.04 15.04 -5.88
CA PHE A 145 5.65 14.58 -5.85
C PHE A 145 4.81 15.33 -4.81
N SER A 146 3.50 15.13 -4.86
CA SER A 146 2.62 15.60 -3.80
C SER A 146 2.80 14.75 -2.53
N MET A 147 3.02 13.43 -2.67
CA MET A 147 3.18 12.48 -1.58
C MET A 147 3.73 11.14 -2.06
N VAL A 148 4.06 10.25 -1.12
CA VAL A 148 4.40 8.85 -1.41
C VAL A 148 3.66 7.90 -0.49
N PHE A 149 3.35 6.70 -0.99
CA PHE A 149 3.00 5.56 -0.17
C PHE A 149 4.28 4.98 0.43
N GLN A 150 4.34 4.91 1.75
CA GLN A 150 5.38 4.24 2.51
C GLN A 150 4.81 2.97 3.17
N PHE A 151 5.63 1.96 3.38
CA PHE A 151 5.17 0.65 3.81
C PHE A 151 5.69 0.21 5.18
N GLU A 152 6.41 1.07 5.91
CA GLU A 152 7.00 0.70 7.20
C GLU A 152 5.94 0.17 8.19
N HIS A 153 4.78 0.84 8.28
CA HIS A 153 3.70 0.41 9.18
C HIS A 153 3.09 -0.93 8.76
N ILE A 154 3.06 -1.21 7.45
CA ILE A 154 2.48 -2.43 6.87
C ILE A 154 3.37 -3.66 7.13
N MET A 155 4.67 -3.46 7.37
CA MET A 155 5.62 -4.56 7.62
C MET A 155 5.72 -4.98 9.10
N LEU A 156 4.99 -4.33 10.00
CA LEU A 156 5.14 -4.54 11.46
C LEU A 156 4.60 -5.87 11.98
N ASP A 157 3.82 -6.60 11.19
CA ASP A 157 3.28 -7.93 11.47
C ASP A 157 3.94 -9.03 10.64
N GLN A 158 5.12 -8.74 10.08
CA GLN A 158 6.02 -9.70 9.46
C GLN A 158 7.14 -10.08 10.44
N GLU A 159 7.51 -11.35 10.49
CA GLU A 159 8.65 -11.80 11.29
C GLU A 159 9.97 -11.24 10.72
N GLU A 160 10.79 -10.65 11.58
CA GLU A 160 12.03 -10.00 11.18
C GLU A 160 13.00 -10.99 10.51
N GLY A 161 13.50 -10.63 9.34
CA GLY A 161 14.42 -11.47 8.56
C GLY A 161 13.77 -12.63 7.82
N LYS A 162 12.43 -12.71 7.83
CA LYS A 162 11.65 -13.70 7.11
C LYS A 162 10.89 -13.09 5.92
N GLU A 163 10.23 -13.96 5.17
CA GLU A 163 9.38 -13.56 4.04
C GLU A 163 8.05 -12.94 4.52
N LYS A 164 7.36 -12.19 3.66
CA LYS A 164 6.05 -11.58 3.98
C LYS A 164 4.98 -12.59 4.44
N TRP A 165 5.17 -13.86 4.07
CA TRP A 165 4.29 -14.97 4.39
C TRP A 165 4.44 -15.48 5.84
N ASP A 166 5.52 -15.08 6.52
CA ASP A 166 5.80 -15.43 7.91
C ASP A 166 5.28 -14.33 8.81
N THR A 167 4.06 -14.52 9.32
CA THR A 167 3.32 -13.50 10.04
C THR A 167 3.50 -13.62 11.56
N ILE A 168 3.53 -12.49 12.22
CA ILE A 168 3.45 -12.36 13.68
C ILE A 168 2.25 -11.48 14.07
N PRO A 169 1.72 -11.61 15.28
CA PRO A 169 0.70 -10.70 15.77
C PRO A 169 1.16 -9.23 15.71
N LEU A 170 0.25 -8.33 15.34
CA LEU A 170 0.52 -6.90 15.35
C LEU A 170 0.91 -6.42 16.76
N ASN A 171 2.05 -5.76 16.86
CA ASN A 171 2.44 -5.06 18.08
C ASN A 171 1.93 -3.61 18.02
N LEU A 172 0.90 -3.30 18.80
CA LEU A 172 0.27 -1.98 18.80
C LEU A 172 1.23 -0.86 19.20
N VAL A 173 2.14 -1.11 20.15
CA VAL A 173 3.14 -0.12 20.58
C VAL A 173 4.08 0.23 19.43
N LYS A 174 4.52 -0.77 18.66
CA LYS A 174 5.35 -0.53 17.46
C LYS A 174 4.58 0.26 16.39
N LEU A 175 3.31 -0.08 16.15
CA LEU A 175 2.46 0.64 15.19
C LEU A 175 2.30 2.11 15.58
N LYS A 176 1.96 2.39 16.83
CA LYS A 176 1.81 3.76 17.36
C LYS A 176 3.07 4.58 17.17
N LYS A 177 4.23 4.03 17.55
CA LYS A 177 5.53 4.71 17.43
C LYS A 177 5.93 4.93 15.96
N CYS A 178 5.64 3.97 15.09
CA CYS A 178 5.87 4.10 13.65
C CYS A 178 5.04 5.25 13.07
N LEU A 179 3.73 5.23 13.26
CA LEU A 179 2.84 6.26 12.73
C LEU A 179 3.12 7.65 13.32
N ALA A 180 3.42 7.73 14.63
CA ALA A 180 3.82 8.97 15.28
C ALA A 180 5.12 9.56 14.70
N LYS A 181 6.10 8.70 14.41
CA LYS A 181 7.36 9.10 13.74
C LYS A 181 7.06 9.75 12.39
N TRP A 182 6.25 9.10 11.54
CA TRP A 182 5.87 9.62 10.23
C TRP A 182 5.08 10.92 10.32
N GLN A 183 4.08 10.98 11.21
CA GLN A 183 3.28 12.19 11.44
C GLN A 183 4.13 13.39 11.87
N ASN A 184 5.02 13.19 12.82
CA ASN A 184 5.84 14.27 13.38
C ASN A 184 6.97 14.70 12.42
N THR A 185 7.57 13.75 11.69
CA THR A 185 8.67 14.06 10.78
C THR A 185 8.20 14.81 9.55
N LEU A 186 7.01 14.49 9.01
CA LEU A 186 6.47 15.18 7.82
C LEU A 186 5.63 16.43 8.15
N TYR A 187 5.36 16.68 9.42
CA TYR A 187 4.62 17.88 9.81
C TYR A 187 5.32 19.15 9.29
N GLN A 188 4.63 19.93 8.45
CA GLN A 188 5.13 21.17 7.77
C GLN A 188 6.34 20.97 6.83
N THR A 189 6.84 19.76 6.66
CA THR A 189 8.03 19.47 5.84
C THR A 189 7.77 18.47 4.71
N GLY A 190 6.56 17.91 4.66
CA GLY A 190 6.14 16.93 3.67
C GLY A 190 4.67 16.59 3.86
N TRP A 191 4.21 15.50 3.21
CA TRP A 191 2.81 15.09 3.26
C TRP A 191 2.68 13.58 3.32
N ASN A 192 1.81 13.07 4.21
CA ASN A 192 1.55 11.65 4.37
C ASN A 192 0.48 11.14 3.39
N SER A 193 0.67 9.95 2.84
CA SER A 193 -0.41 9.13 2.30
C SER A 193 -0.90 8.18 3.39
N LEU A 194 -2.20 8.21 3.68
CA LEU A 194 -2.81 7.41 4.74
C LEU A 194 -3.54 6.24 4.11
N PHE A 195 -3.03 5.02 4.29
CA PHE A 195 -3.63 3.80 3.76
C PHE A 195 -3.31 2.60 4.66
N MET A 196 -4.15 1.58 4.58
CA MET A 196 -3.93 0.27 5.21
C MET A 196 -4.19 -0.88 4.21
N ASN A 197 -4.94 -0.58 3.14
CA ASN A 197 -5.27 -1.51 2.07
C ASN A 197 -4.80 -0.97 0.72
N ASN A 198 -4.51 -1.89 -0.20
CA ASN A 198 -4.39 -1.65 -1.63
C ASN A 198 -4.58 -2.99 -2.38
N HIS A 199 -4.36 -2.98 -3.70
CA HIS A 199 -4.47 -4.16 -4.56
C HIS A 199 -3.37 -5.22 -4.33
N ASP A 200 -2.37 -4.95 -3.49
CA ASP A 200 -1.23 -5.83 -3.17
C ASP A 200 -1.20 -6.26 -1.70
N LEU A 201 -2.17 -5.84 -0.91
CA LEU A 201 -2.24 -6.11 0.53
C LEU A 201 -3.55 -6.82 0.90
N PRO A 202 -3.53 -7.72 1.89
CA PRO A 202 -4.75 -8.33 2.39
C PRO A 202 -5.69 -7.28 3.00
N ARG A 203 -6.98 -7.62 3.11
CA ARG A 203 -8.01 -6.75 3.73
C ARG A 203 -7.66 -6.45 5.17
N ILE A 204 -7.62 -5.17 5.53
CA ILE A 204 -7.12 -4.74 6.84
C ILE A 204 -7.96 -5.24 8.01
N VAL A 205 -9.28 -5.34 7.84
CA VAL A 205 -10.16 -5.83 8.89
C VAL A 205 -9.85 -7.29 9.26
N SER A 206 -9.46 -8.12 8.29
CA SER A 206 -8.99 -9.50 8.54
C SER A 206 -7.57 -9.54 9.07
N ARG A 207 -6.74 -8.59 8.69
CA ARG A 207 -5.31 -8.57 9.03
C ARG A 207 -5.06 -8.06 10.47
N TRP A 208 -5.69 -6.97 10.86
CA TRP A 208 -5.45 -6.29 12.15
C TRP A 208 -6.69 -6.16 13.03
N GLY A 209 -7.85 -6.52 12.53
CA GLY A 209 -9.12 -6.49 13.24
C GLY A 209 -9.65 -7.88 13.54
N ASN A 210 -10.90 -7.92 13.98
CA ASN A 210 -11.70 -9.13 14.11
C ASN A 210 -12.76 -9.13 13.00
N ASP A 211 -12.56 -9.92 11.96
CA ASP A 211 -13.45 -9.99 10.80
C ASP A 211 -14.67 -10.89 10.98
N GLY A 212 -14.82 -11.48 12.18
CA GLY A 212 -15.96 -12.25 12.61
C GLY A 212 -16.97 -11.41 13.37
N LYS A 213 -17.07 -11.65 14.68
CA LYS A 213 -18.06 -11.04 15.59
C LYS A 213 -17.97 -9.51 15.62
N TYR A 214 -16.76 -8.96 15.58
CA TYR A 214 -16.51 -7.52 15.72
C TYR A 214 -16.04 -6.87 14.40
N ARG A 215 -16.46 -7.42 13.25
CA ARG A 215 -16.04 -6.92 11.93
C ARG A 215 -16.34 -5.44 11.73
N LYS A 216 -17.54 -5.02 12.09
CA LYS A 216 -18.00 -3.63 11.93
C LYS A 216 -17.23 -2.68 12.84
N GLU A 217 -17.12 -3.04 14.11
CA GLU A 217 -16.37 -2.28 15.11
C GLU A 217 -14.88 -2.20 14.75
N SER A 218 -14.29 -3.30 14.29
CA SER A 218 -12.89 -3.32 13.82
C SER A 218 -12.67 -2.42 12.60
N ALA A 219 -13.56 -2.50 11.59
CA ALA A 219 -13.45 -1.66 10.40
C ALA A 219 -13.56 -0.16 10.74
N THR A 220 -14.51 0.21 11.58
CA THR A 220 -14.71 1.61 12.00
C THR A 220 -13.61 2.11 12.94
N MET A 221 -13.11 1.26 13.82
CA MET A 221 -11.97 1.56 14.69
C MET A 221 -10.70 1.85 13.87
N LEU A 222 -10.36 0.99 12.92
CA LEU A 222 -9.21 1.16 12.03
C LEU A 222 -9.34 2.42 11.17
N ALA A 223 -10.54 2.69 10.62
CA ALA A 223 -10.81 3.91 9.88
C ALA A 223 -10.60 5.16 10.75
N THR A 224 -11.11 5.16 12.00
CA THR A 224 -10.97 6.27 12.94
C THR A 224 -9.50 6.53 13.26
N MET A 225 -8.75 5.48 13.56
CA MET A 225 -7.32 5.56 13.85
C MET A 225 -6.57 6.24 12.71
N LEU A 226 -6.79 5.80 11.47
CA LEU A 226 -6.04 6.29 10.31
C LEU A 226 -6.51 7.68 9.88
N HIS A 227 -7.81 7.88 9.71
CA HIS A 227 -8.35 9.10 9.12
C HIS A 227 -8.31 10.31 10.06
N GLY A 228 -8.05 10.12 11.35
CA GLY A 228 -7.75 11.21 12.29
C GLY A 228 -6.38 11.86 12.07
N MET A 229 -5.47 11.23 11.31
CA MET A 229 -4.10 11.68 11.08
C MET A 229 -4.00 12.74 9.97
N GLN A 230 -2.85 13.45 9.92
CA GLN A 230 -2.52 14.36 8.83
C GLN A 230 -2.08 13.57 7.60
N GLY A 231 -2.65 13.90 6.46
CA GLY A 231 -2.32 13.30 5.18
C GLY A 231 -3.54 13.14 4.29
N THR A 232 -3.33 12.58 3.11
CA THR A 232 -4.41 12.21 2.19
C THR A 232 -4.84 10.78 2.46
N PRO A 233 -6.09 10.53 2.91
CA PRO A 233 -6.60 9.19 3.11
C PRO A 233 -6.93 8.53 1.76
N TYR A 234 -6.50 7.27 1.62
CA TYR A 234 -6.81 6.41 0.49
C TYR A 234 -7.69 5.27 0.99
N ILE A 235 -8.90 5.19 0.45
CA ILE A 235 -9.87 4.17 0.78
C ILE A 235 -9.86 3.17 -0.36
N TYR A 236 -9.38 1.95 -0.10
CA TYR A 236 -9.39 0.90 -1.11
C TYR A 236 -10.81 0.34 -1.28
N GLN A 237 -11.19 0.03 -2.52
CA GLN A 237 -12.54 -0.49 -2.84
C GLN A 237 -12.91 -1.69 -1.93
N GLY A 238 -14.09 -1.61 -1.30
CA GLY A 238 -14.59 -2.60 -0.35
C GLY A 238 -14.15 -2.39 1.11
N GLU A 239 -13.18 -1.50 1.37
CA GLU A 239 -12.82 -1.12 2.74
C GLU A 239 -13.99 -0.43 3.44
N GLU A 240 -14.72 0.43 2.71
CA GLU A 240 -15.93 1.13 3.16
C GLU A 240 -17.11 0.20 3.42
N LEU A 241 -17.03 -1.06 2.99
CA LEU A 241 -18.02 -2.10 3.31
C LEU A 241 -17.54 -3.04 4.43
N GLY A 242 -16.28 -2.92 4.82
CA GLY A 242 -15.63 -3.87 5.70
C GLY A 242 -15.49 -5.25 5.06
N MET A 243 -15.15 -5.32 3.76
CA MET A 243 -14.85 -6.58 3.06
C MET A 243 -13.66 -7.27 3.71
N THR A 244 -13.72 -8.60 3.78
CA THR A 244 -12.73 -9.44 4.44
C THR A 244 -11.85 -10.20 3.45
N ASN A 245 -10.78 -10.83 3.94
CA ASN A 245 -10.03 -11.80 3.18
C ASN A 245 -10.93 -12.95 2.70
N VAL A 246 -10.52 -13.57 1.61
CA VAL A 246 -11.13 -14.79 1.10
C VAL A 246 -10.35 -16.02 1.56
N GLN A 247 -11.05 -17.13 1.77
CA GLN A 247 -10.44 -18.44 2.02
C GLN A 247 -11.02 -19.40 1.02
N PHE A 248 -10.27 -19.67 -0.05
CA PHE A 248 -10.60 -20.71 -1.00
C PHE A 248 -10.07 -22.05 -0.53
N ASP A 249 -10.74 -23.12 -0.92
CA ASP A 249 -10.43 -24.46 -0.43
C ASP A 249 -9.13 -25.02 -1.02
N SER A 250 -8.73 -24.56 -2.22
CA SER A 250 -7.57 -25.08 -2.91
C SER A 250 -6.72 -23.99 -3.56
N ILE A 251 -5.45 -24.30 -3.83
CA ILE A 251 -4.50 -23.40 -4.48
C ILE A 251 -4.88 -23.08 -5.93
N GLU A 252 -5.62 -23.98 -6.60
CA GLU A 252 -6.07 -23.82 -7.97
C GLU A 252 -7.09 -22.70 -8.14
N GLU A 253 -7.68 -22.21 -7.05
CA GLU A 253 -8.63 -21.08 -7.05
C GLU A 253 -7.92 -19.72 -6.91
N TYR A 254 -6.60 -19.71 -6.72
CA TYR A 254 -5.79 -18.50 -6.63
C TYR A 254 -5.13 -18.17 -7.97
N GLU A 255 -5.06 -16.90 -8.32
CA GLU A 255 -4.54 -16.40 -9.61
C GLU A 255 -3.22 -15.62 -9.45
N ASP A 256 -2.91 -15.15 -8.24
CA ASP A 256 -1.71 -14.35 -8.00
C ASP A 256 -0.43 -15.15 -8.17
N ILE A 257 0.38 -14.77 -9.16
CA ILE A 257 1.63 -15.44 -9.50
C ILE A 257 2.60 -15.53 -8.30
N GLU A 258 2.63 -14.53 -7.43
CA GLU A 258 3.48 -14.54 -6.24
C GLU A 258 3.00 -15.62 -5.25
N THR A 259 1.69 -15.73 -5.08
CA THR A 259 1.05 -16.77 -4.25
C THR A 259 1.35 -18.16 -4.79
N LEU A 260 1.18 -18.36 -6.11
CA LEU A 260 1.42 -19.65 -6.75
C LEU A 260 2.89 -20.08 -6.69
N ASN A 261 3.81 -19.15 -6.92
CA ASN A 261 5.24 -19.42 -6.84
C ASN A 261 5.66 -19.75 -5.40
N MET A 262 5.20 -18.98 -4.42
CA MET A 262 5.48 -19.24 -3.00
C MET A 262 4.96 -20.61 -2.57
N TYR A 263 3.74 -20.98 -2.97
CA TYR A 263 3.15 -22.29 -2.67
C TYR A 263 4.07 -23.43 -3.16
N LYS A 264 4.51 -23.35 -4.44
CA LYS A 264 5.42 -24.32 -5.04
C LYS A 264 6.76 -24.38 -4.32
N GLU A 265 7.39 -23.23 -4.08
CA GLU A 265 8.69 -23.14 -3.42
C GLU A 265 8.66 -23.68 -1.99
N ARG A 266 7.58 -23.43 -1.24
CA ARG A 266 7.42 -23.94 0.13
C ARG A 266 7.16 -25.45 0.15
N LEU A 267 6.41 -25.99 -0.81
CA LEU A 267 6.30 -27.44 -0.98
C LEU A 267 7.64 -28.11 -1.24
N GLU A 268 8.48 -27.53 -2.13
CA GLU A 268 9.83 -28.02 -2.42
C GLU A 268 10.75 -27.95 -1.19
N LYS A 269 10.54 -26.99 -0.31
CA LYS A 269 11.23 -26.83 0.99
C LYS A 269 10.68 -27.76 2.08
N GLY A 270 9.60 -28.52 1.81
CA GLY A 270 9.02 -29.53 2.71
C GLY A 270 7.95 -29.02 3.68
N TYR A 271 7.41 -27.82 3.47
CA TYR A 271 6.25 -27.34 4.23
C TYR A 271 4.99 -28.14 3.89
N GLN A 272 4.07 -28.25 4.84
CA GLN A 272 2.80 -28.93 4.59
C GLN A 272 1.82 -28.01 3.85
N PRO A 273 0.98 -28.54 2.92
CA PRO A 273 0.01 -27.73 2.18
C PRO A 273 -0.89 -26.89 3.07
N GLU A 274 -1.34 -27.42 4.19
CA GLU A 274 -2.22 -26.73 5.14
C GLU A 274 -1.54 -25.52 5.79
N GLU A 275 -0.24 -25.62 6.12
CA GLU A 275 0.55 -24.51 6.67
C GLU A 275 0.73 -23.40 5.63
N ILE A 276 0.98 -23.79 4.37
CA ILE A 276 1.13 -22.83 3.26
C ILE A 276 -0.19 -22.12 3.01
N MET A 277 -1.31 -22.83 3.01
CA MET A 277 -2.64 -22.24 2.83
C MET A 277 -2.98 -21.23 3.94
N GLN A 278 -2.57 -21.44 5.20
CA GLN A 278 -2.75 -20.45 6.26
C GLN A 278 -1.99 -19.12 5.95
N SER A 279 -0.77 -19.24 5.44
CA SER A 279 -0.01 -18.03 4.99
C SER A 279 -0.72 -17.33 3.82
N ILE A 280 -1.30 -18.09 2.89
CA ILE A 280 -2.06 -17.56 1.74
C ILE A 280 -3.32 -16.83 2.21
N TYR A 281 -4.11 -17.42 3.11
CA TYR A 281 -5.29 -16.79 3.70
C TYR A 281 -4.95 -15.47 4.39
N ALA A 282 -3.78 -15.40 5.01
CA ALA A 282 -3.34 -14.19 5.70
C ALA A 282 -2.77 -13.11 4.76
N ARG A 283 -2.07 -13.49 3.67
CA ARG A 283 -1.16 -12.59 2.96
C ARG A 283 -1.33 -12.51 1.46
N SER A 284 -2.08 -13.42 0.81
CA SER A 284 -2.25 -13.38 -0.65
C SER A 284 -2.83 -12.04 -1.10
N ARG A 285 -2.31 -11.52 -2.21
CA ARG A 285 -2.83 -10.33 -2.88
C ARG A 285 -4.26 -10.55 -3.42
N ASP A 286 -4.62 -11.79 -3.70
CA ASP A 286 -5.95 -12.16 -4.16
C ASP A 286 -7.06 -11.82 -3.15
N ASN A 287 -6.73 -11.72 -1.86
CA ASN A 287 -7.64 -11.22 -0.83
C ASN A 287 -8.22 -9.83 -1.16
N ALA A 288 -7.42 -8.98 -1.81
CA ALA A 288 -7.84 -7.64 -2.22
C ALA A 288 -8.43 -7.58 -3.65
N ARG A 289 -8.31 -8.68 -4.42
CA ARG A 289 -8.63 -8.73 -5.85
C ARG A 289 -9.91 -9.47 -6.17
N THR A 290 -10.58 -10.04 -5.16
CA THR A 290 -11.92 -10.58 -5.33
C THR A 290 -12.86 -9.51 -5.90
N PRO A 291 -13.82 -9.87 -6.78
CA PRO A 291 -14.79 -8.93 -7.33
C PRO A 291 -15.50 -8.14 -6.24
N MET A 292 -15.81 -6.87 -6.53
CA MET A 292 -16.56 -6.00 -5.62
C MET A 292 -17.95 -6.59 -5.34
N GLN A 293 -18.33 -6.59 -4.07
CA GLN A 293 -19.58 -7.14 -3.59
C GLN A 293 -20.68 -6.06 -3.61
N TRP A 294 -21.44 -5.99 -4.72
CA TRP A 294 -22.46 -4.96 -4.91
C TRP A 294 -23.81 -5.32 -4.25
N SER A 295 -24.17 -6.61 -4.29
CA SER A 295 -25.43 -7.09 -3.70
C SER A 295 -25.31 -8.55 -3.21
N GLY A 296 -26.37 -9.06 -2.60
CA GLY A 296 -26.50 -10.48 -2.25
C GLY A 296 -26.92 -11.38 -3.42
N ASP A 297 -27.06 -10.85 -4.63
CA ASP A 297 -27.40 -11.60 -5.83
C ASP A 297 -26.23 -12.45 -6.32
N GLU A 298 -26.47 -13.32 -7.31
CA GLU A 298 -25.44 -14.18 -7.90
C GLU A 298 -24.20 -13.37 -8.29
N ASN A 299 -23.00 -13.93 -8.03
CA ASN A 299 -21.70 -13.30 -8.23
C ASN A 299 -21.57 -11.94 -7.52
N GLY A 300 -22.26 -11.72 -6.39
CA GLY A 300 -22.22 -10.47 -5.66
C GLY A 300 -22.80 -9.28 -6.43
N GLY A 301 -23.61 -9.52 -7.46
CA GLY A 301 -24.09 -8.50 -8.40
C GLY A 301 -22.99 -7.90 -9.27
N PHE A 302 -21.80 -8.49 -9.31
CA PHE A 302 -20.66 -7.99 -10.09
C PHE A 302 -20.82 -8.28 -11.58
N THR A 303 -21.28 -9.48 -11.93
CA THR A 303 -21.49 -9.91 -13.32
C THR A 303 -22.64 -10.91 -13.42
N THR A 304 -23.29 -10.96 -14.59
CA THR A 304 -24.27 -12.00 -14.95
C THR A 304 -23.61 -13.19 -15.68
N GLY A 305 -22.31 -13.10 -16.00
CA GLY A 305 -21.52 -14.18 -16.57
C GLY A 305 -20.60 -14.80 -15.51
N GLU A 306 -19.68 -15.65 -15.95
CA GLU A 306 -18.65 -16.21 -15.11
C GLU A 306 -17.62 -15.10 -14.76
N PRO A 307 -17.36 -14.80 -13.47
CA PRO A 307 -16.35 -13.84 -13.10
C PRO A 307 -14.96 -14.40 -13.38
N TRP A 308 -14.02 -13.53 -13.79
CA TRP A 308 -12.62 -13.91 -14.03
C TRP A 308 -11.93 -14.50 -12.79
N PHE A 309 -12.44 -14.16 -11.62
CA PHE A 309 -11.96 -14.57 -10.31
C PHE A 309 -13.15 -14.80 -9.37
N ALA A 310 -13.10 -15.81 -8.54
CA ALA A 310 -14.23 -16.16 -7.68
C ALA A 310 -14.56 -15.04 -6.68
N VAL A 311 -15.85 -14.79 -6.49
CA VAL A 311 -16.36 -13.83 -5.52
C VAL A 311 -16.19 -14.40 -4.11
N ASN A 312 -15.81 -13.58 -3.14
CA ASN A 312 -15.77 -14.01 -1.74
C ASN A 312 -17.18 -14.50 -1.30
N PRO A 313 -17.33 -15.73 -0.82
CA PRO A 313 -18.66 -16.32 -0.51
C PRO A 313 -19.50 -15.53 0.47
N ASN A 314 -18.91 -14.63 1.24
CA ASN A 314 -19.63 -13.80 2.22
C ASN A 314 -20.40 -12.62 1.60
N TYR A 315 -20.40 -12.47 0.26
CA TYR A 315 -21.11 -11.40 -0.46
C TYR A 315 -22.61 -11.34 -0.14
N THR A 316 -23.21 -12.47 0.26
CA THR A 316 -24.62 -12.51 0.67
C THR A 316 -24.94 -11.70 1.92
N ARG A 317 -23.91 -11.31 2.70
CA ARG A 317 -24.05 -10.55 3.95
C ARG A 317 -23.21 -9.26 3.97
N ILE A 318 -22.14 -9.22 3.20
CA ILE A 318 -21.23 -8.07 3.12
C ILE A 318 -21.28 -7.56 1.69
N ASN A 319 -22.07 -6.53 1.45
CA ASN A 319 -22.21 -5.94 0.13
C ASN A 319 -22.71 -4.50 0.21
N ALA A 320 -22.60 -3.78 -0.89
CA ALA A 320 -22.95 -2.37 -0.96
C ALA A 320 -24.46 -2.13 -0.73
N LYS A 321 -25.33 -3.00 -1.24
CA LYS A 321 -26.77 -2.86 -1.08
C LYS A 321 -27.19 -2.92 0.38
N GLU A 322 -26.76 -3.96 1.10
CA GLU A 322 -27.01 -4.10 2.55
C GLU A 322 -26.40 -2.94 3.35
N ALA A 323 -25.20 -2.47 2.96
CA ALA A 323 -24.54 -1.34 3.62
C ALA A 323 -25.31 -0.02 3.43
N LEU A 324 -25.98 0.18 2.30
CA LEU A 324 -26.81 1.37 2.03
C LEU A 324 -28.16 1.33 2.76
N GLU A 325 -28.65 0.14 3.11
CA GLU A 325 -29.91 -0.04 3.85
C GLU A 325 -29.72 0.09 5.39
N ASP A 326 -28.47 -0.05 5.92
CA ASP A 326 -28.15 0.09 7.35
C ASP A 326 -27.46 1.44 7.62
N GLU A 327 -28.17 2.41 8.17
CA GLU A 327 -27.64 3.73 8.57
C GLU A 327 -26.45 3.66 9.55
N ASN A 328 -26.28 2.53 10.22
CA ASN A 328 -25.15 2.27 11.10
C ASN A 328 -24.06 1.42 10.43
N SER A 329 -24.06 1.24 9.13
CA SER A 329 -23.05 0.46 8.40
C SER A 329 -21.67 1.11 8.43
N VAL A 330 -20.65 0.30 8.07
CA VAL A 330 -19.30 0.79 7.84
C VAL A 330 -19.28 1.90 6.78
N PHE A 331 -20.13 1.79 5.73
CA PHE A 331 -20.26 2.78 4.67
C PHE A 331 -20.65 4.17 5.20
N TYR A 332 -21.72 4.27 5.98
CA TYR A 332 -22.13 5.56 6.54
C TYR A 332 -21.15 6.10 7.57
N TYR A 333 -20.42 5.23 8.26
CA TYR A 333 -19.34 5.64 9.13
C TYR A 333 -18.21 6.32 8.35
N TYR A 334 -17.75 5.73 7.23
CA TYR A 334 -16.77 6.34 6.33
C TYR A 334 -17.27 7.65 5.74
N GLN A 335 -18.55 7.70 5.31
CA GLN A 335 -19.16 8.94 4.80
C GLN A 335 -19.08 10.06 5.84
N LYS A 336 -19.43 9.76 7.09
CA LYS A 336 -19.36 10.72 8.19
C LYS A 336 -17.92 11.16 8.47
N LEU A 337 -16.99 10.24 8.48
CA LEU A 337 -15.57 10.49 8.74
C LEU A 337 -14.96 11.39 7.64
N ILE A 338 -15.27 11.14 6.39
CA ILE A 338 -14.87 11.98 5.24
C ILE A 338 -15.43 13.39 5.39
N ARG A 339 -16.71 13.52 5.78
CA ARG A 339 -17.34 14.82 6.01
C ARG A 339 -16.63 15.59 7.12
N LEU A 340 -16.40 14.96 8.27
CA LEU A 340 -15.66 15.57 9.38
C LEU A 340 -14.29 16.10 8.94
N ARG A 341 -13.55 15.33 8.13
CA ARG A 341 -12.26 15.78 7.60
C ARG A 341 -12.37 17.01 6.69
N LYS A 342 -13.41 17.08 5.87
CA LYS A 342 -13.65 18.22 4.95
C LYS A 342 -14.06 19.50 5.69
N GLU A 343 -14.84 19.35 6.76
CA GLU A 343 -15.43 20.47 7.50
C GLU A 343 -14.50 21.01 8.60
N ASN A 344 -13.49 20.24 9.05
CA ASN A 344 -12.65 20.61 10.19
C ASN A 344 -11.17 20.69 9.81
N PRO A 345 -10.61 21.91 9.71
CA PRO A 345 -9.20 22.13 9.32
C PRO A 345 -8.17 21.45 10.22
N VAL A 346 -8.51 21.11 11.47
CA VAL A 346 -7.61 20.42 12.41
C VAL A 346 -7.12 19.06 11.88
N PHE A 347 -7.89 18.37 11.03
CA PHE A 347 -7.44 17.14 10.39
C PHE A 347 -6.28 17.37 9.42
N VAL A 348 -6.22 18.54 8.81
CA VAL A 348 -5.18 18.92 7.85
C VAL A 348 -4.03 19.65 8.54
N ASN A 349 -4.33 20.65 9.36
CA ASN A 349 -3.34 21.59 9.90
C ASN A 349 -2.85 21.25 11.30
N GLY A 350 -3.63 20.45 12.06
CA GLY A 350 -3.33 20.17 13.45
C GLY A 350 -2.02 19.41 13.65
N LYS A 351 -1.25 19.76 14.67
CA LYS A 351 -0.07 19.02 15.10
C LYS A 351 -0.48 17.71 15.75
N PHE A 352 0.22 16.65 15.42
CA PHE A 352 0.01 15.32 16.01
C PHE A 352 0.80 15.17 17.32
N GLU A 353 0.17 14.58 18.34
CA GLU A 353 0.81 14.19 19.59
C GLU A 353 0.31 12.79 20.01
N LEU A 354 1.22 11.83 20.12
CA LEU A 354 0.91 10.48 20.58
C LEU A 354 0.65 10.48 22.10
N LEU A 355 -0.45 9.88 22.50
CA LEU A 355 -0.81 9.67 23.91
C LEU A 355 -0.74 8.18 24.24
N LEU A 356 -0.51 7.83 25.52
CA LEU A 356 -0.41 6.45 25.99
C LEU A 356 0.55 5.60 25.11
N PRO A 357 1.79 6.03 24.88
CA PRO A 357 2.68 5.40 23.90
C PRO A 357 2.96 3.92 24.17
N GLU A 358 2.93 3.48 25.43
CA GLU A 358 3.25 2.10 25.84
C GLU A 358 1.99 1.25 26.16
N ASP A 359 0.78 1.80 26.02
CA ASP A 359 -0.44 1.00 26.20
C ASP A 359 -0.62 0.03 25.03
N GLU A 360 -0.79 -1.25 25.32
CA GLU A 360 -0.89 -2.32 24.32
C GLU A 360 -2.33 -2.53 23.80
N ARG A 361 -3.33 -1.79 24.32
CA ARG A 361 -4.75 -1.96 24.02
C ARG A 361 -5.37 -0.73 23.37
N ILE A 362 -4.87 0.46 23.73
CA ILE A 362 -5.43 1.74 23.30
C ILE A 362 -4.44 2.45 22.38
N PHE A 363 -4.93 2.89 21.21
CA PHE A 363 -4.24 3.87 20.39
C PHE A 363 -4.94 5.21 20.54
N ALA A 364 -4.26 6.15 21.17
CA ALA A 364 -4.77 7.50 21.38
C ALA A 364 -3.76 8.55 20.95
N TYR A 365 -4.26 9.63 20.36
CA TYR A 365 -3.47 10.79 19.98
C TYR A 365 -4.33 12.04 19.91
N THR A 366 -3.70 13.20 20.00
CA THR A 366 -4.36 14.48 19.73
C THR A 366 -3.92 15.07 18.40
N ARG A 367 -4.82 15.90 17.86
CA ARG A 367 -4.53 16.87 16.80
C ARG A 367 -4.88 18.24 17.32
N THR A 368 -3.98 19.18 17.18
CA THR A 368 -4.17 20.53 17.73
C THR A 368 -3.76 21.58 16.71
N ASP A 369 -4.67 22.47 16.37
CA ASP A 369 -4.40 23.70 15.62
C ASP A 369 -4.70 24.93 16.50
N GLU A 370 -4.76 26.12 15.92
CA GLU A 370 -4.99 27.39 16.66
C GLU A 370 -6.38 27.46 17.30
N HIS A 371 -7.36 26.72 16.81
CA HIS A 371 -8.77 26.86 17.18
C HIS A 371 -9.35 25.61 17.83
N THR A 372 -8.78 24.44 17.50
CA THR A 372 -9.39 23.14 17.85
C THR A 372 -8.34 22.19 18.40
N LYS A 373 -8.71 21.51 19.46
CA LYS A 373 -7.98 20.34 19.96
C LYS A 373 -8.88 19.13 19.86
N MET A 374 -8.48 18.13 19.08
CA MET A 374 -9.21 16.89 18.84
C MET A 374 -8.48 15.73 19.50
N LEU A 375 -9.22 14.85 20.17
CA LEU A 375 -8.73 13.56 20.66
C LEU A 375 -9.28 12.45 19.78
N VAL A 376 -8.41 11.56 19.35
CA VAL A 376 -8.75 10.26 18.77
C VAL A 376 -8.33 9.19 19.75
N CYS A 377 -9.26 8.28 20.08
CA CYS A 377 -9.03 7.19 21.02
C CYS A 377 -9.70 5.92 20.47
N THR A 378 -8.93 4.87 20.23
CA THR A 378 -9.40 3.62 19.65
C THR A 378 -8.96 2.43 20.49
N ASN A 379 -9.85 1.44 20.62
CA ASN A 379 -9.63 0.21 21.37
C ASN A 379 -9.26 -0.93 20.39
N PHE A 380 -8.07 -1.50 20.53
CA PHE A 380 -7.54 -2.59 19.69
C PHE A 380 -7.76 -3.99 20.30
N THR A 381 -8.70 -4.10 21.23
CA THR A 381 -9.07 -5.38 21.86
C THR A 381 -10.53 -5.69 21.62
N ASP A 382 -10.93 -6.93 21.84
CA ASP A 382 -12.31 -7.40 21.81
C ASP A 382 -12.99 -7.33 23.20
N GLU A 383 -12.35 -6.65 24.16
CA GLU A 383 -12.84 -6.41 25.51
C GLU A 383 -13.13 -4.92 25.76
N GLU A 384 -13.96 -4.65 26.74
CA GLU A 384 -14.17 -3.28 27.22
C GLU A 384 -12.93 -2.79 27.97
N VAL A 385 -12.38 -1.64 27.53
CA VAL A 385 -11.19 -1.04 28.13
C VAL A 385 -11.48 0.36 28.65
N SER A 386 -11.17 0.59 29.91
CA SER A 386 -11.23 1.94 30.49
C SER A 386 -10.07 2.80 29.97
N CYS A 387 -10.41 3.95 29.36
CA CYS A 387 -9.43 4.91 28.90
C CYS A 387 -9.34 6.11 29.86
N PRO A 388 -8.22 6.30 30.57
CA PRO A 388 -8.10 7.37 31.56
C PRO A 388 -8.15 8.77 30.94
N LEU A 389 -7.82 8.92 29.66
CA LEU A 389 -7.86 10.21 28.96
C LEU A 389 -9.27 10.77 28.83
N LEU A 390 -10.30 9.92 28.76
CA LEU A 390 -11.68 10.36 28.56
C LEU A 390 -12.21 11.21 29.72
N ASP A 391 -11.65 11.09 30.92
CA ASP A 391 -12.05 11.92 32.08
C ASP A 391 -11.70 13.41 31.85
N GLU A 392 -10.58 13.70 31.25
CA GLU A 392 -10.16 15.07 30.92
C GLU A 392 -10.98 15.69 29.77
N TRP A 393 -11.61 14.85 28.96
CA TRP A 393 -12.35 15.25 27.75
C TRP A 393 -13.87 15.20 27.90
N LYS A 394 -14.39 15.00 29.10
CA LYS A 394 -15.84 14.88 29.39
C LYS A 394 -16.68 16.07 28.89
N ALA A 395 -16.08 17.26 28.82
CA ALA A 395 -16.75 18.47 28.36
C ALA A 395 -16.66 18.65 26.82
N GLY A 396 -15.97 17.75 26.13
CA GLY A 396 -15.80 17.80 24.67
C GLY A 396 -17.05 17.30 23.93
N GLU A 397 -17.20 17.78 22.71
CA GLU A 397 -18.18 17.25 21.75
C GLU A 397 -17.67 15.93 21.14
N VAL A 398 -18.55 14.92 21.09
CA VAL A 398 -18.25 13.64 20.41
C VAL A 398 -18.66 13.73 18.95
N TRP A 399 -17.70 13.85 18.05
CA TRP A 399 -17.96 13.94 16.63
C TRP A 399 -18.32 12.61 15.98
N ILE A 400 -17.66 11.54 16.41
CA ILE A 400 -17.90 10.17 15.88
C ILE A 400 -17.60 9.14 16.97
N ARG A 401 -18.35 8.04 16.96
CA ARG A 401 -18.18 6.94 17.92
C ARG A 401 -18.45 5.60 17.25
#